data_20808478cccad8d7d034dd30d7a1c5b8
#
_entry.id   20808478cccad8d7d034dd30d7a1c5b8
#
_cell.length_a   1.000
_cell.length_b   1.000
_cell.length_c   1.000
_cell.angle_alpha   90.00
_cell.angle_beta   90.00
_cell.angle_gamma   90.00
#
_symmetry.space_group_name_H-M   'P 1'
#
loop_
_entity.id
_entity.type
_entity.pdbx_description
1 polymer ?
#
loop_
_entity_poly.entity_id
_entity_poly.type
_entity_poly.pdbx_seq_one_letter_code
_entity_poly.pdbx_strand_id
1 'polypeptide(L)'
;MRARASGGGRFIHASRADGIIAAGPGRSAQRGFTLLEILLATALLAAGLALAFATLRAATATAQRGEALSQRSERVRAVEGFLRRRIASALPVGFATKPDTGEQIRFIGEPERMRFVADLPDYLGRGGPHLHDVQLLGDGDRARLAVSFTMVAGAQPQPERRPRPPETLAREIAQVRFRYRGLDADHQLGEWQDAWEAQAQLPLQVSIEILDADGTRWPTLVVALPQAGLDAGGGLFQ
;
A
#
# COMPACT_ATOMS: atom_id res chain seq x y z
N MET A 1 -40.90 -22.87 -74.94
CA MET A 1 -42.11 -22.65 -75.80
C MET A 1 -41.98 -21.24 -76.35
N ARG A 2 -41.70 -21.21 -77.63
CA ARG A 2 -42.24 -20.32 -78.69
C ARG A 2 -42.35 -18.82 -78.29
N ALA A 3 -42.01 -17.87 -79.08
CA ALA A 3 -41.63 -17.70 -80.50
C ALA A 3 -41.52 -16.19 -80.74
N ARG A 4 -40.57 -15.77 -81.54
CA ARG A 4 -40.76 -15.05 -82.82
C ARG A 4 -41.57 -13.73 -82.74
N ALA A 5 -41.30 -12.69 -83.45
CA ALA A 5 -40.62 -12.35 -84.68
C ALA A 5 -40.66 -10.81 -84.80
N SER A 6 -39.69 -10.17 -85.40
CA SER A 6 -39.60 -9.87 -86.81
C SER A 6 -40.07 -8.47 -87.22
N GLY A 7 -39.30 -7.82 -88.01
CA GLY A 7 -39.64 -6.74 -88.93
C GLY A 7 -38.85 -5.49 -88.67
N GLY A 8 -37.89 -4.99 -89.36
CA GLY A 8 -37.74 -4.88 -90.80
C GLY A 8 -38.02 -3.44 -91.22
N GLY A 9 -36.99 -2.74 -91.72
CA GLY A 9 -37.24 -1.46 -92.31
C GLY A 9 -35.95 -0.65 -92.52
N ARG A 10 -35.35 -0.82 -93.66
CA ARG A 10 -34.31 0.05 -94.27
C ARG A 10 -34.86 1.43 -94.50
N PHE A 11 -34.01 2.49 -94.41
CA PHE A 11 -33.74 3.46 -95.51
C PHE A 11 -32.69 4.48 -95.07
N ILE A 12 -31.72 4.51 -95.79
CA ILE A 12 -30.72 5.40 -96.39
C ILE A 12 -31.01 6.89 -96.19
N HIS A 13 -30.05 7.68 -95.79
CA HIS A 13 -29.36 8.74 -96.53
C HIS A 13 -28.44 9.60 -95.66
N ALA A 14 -27.22 9.65 -96.12
CA ALA A 14 -26.42 10.86 -96.46
C ALA A 14 -25.87 11.75 -95.32
N SER A 15 -24.61 11.62 -95.20
CA SER A 15 -23.58 12.65 -95.24
C SER A 15 -23.89 14.01 -94.66
N ARG A 16 -23.18 14.30 -93.55
CA ARG A 16 -22.42 15.57 -93.48
C ARG A 16 -21.31 15.43 -92.42
N ALA A 17 -20.10 15.61 -92.83
CA ALA A 17 -18.91 15.78 -92.02
C ALA A 17 -19.01 17.12 -91.30
N ASP A 18 -19.06 17.14 -89.99
CA ASP A 18 -18.70 18.27 -89.19
C ASP A 18 -17.71 17.80 -88.12
N GLY A 19 -16.55 18.46 -88.18
CA GLY A 19 -15.37 18.12 -87.36
C GLY A 19 -15.64 18.24 -85.84
N ILE A 20 -15.61 17.11 -85.21
CA ILE A 20 -15.53 17.09 -83.73
C ILE A 20 -14.06 17.31 -83.37
N ILE A 21 -13.76 18.52 -82.97
CA ILE A 21 -12.50 18.84 -82.29
C ILE A 21 -12.48 18.06 -80.99
N ALA A 22 -11.72 17.00 -80.99
CA ALA A 22 -11.44 16.25 -79.72
C ALA A 22 -10.73 17.20 -78.73
N ALA A 23 -11.47 17.60 -77.74
CA ALA A 23 -10.90 18.23 -76.60
C ALA A 23 -9.95 17.26 -75.95
N GLY A 24 -8.66 17.44 -76.12
CA GLY A 24 -7.64 16.65 -75.48
C GLY A 24 -7.78 16.72 -73.93
N PRO A 25 -7.46 15.62 -73.21
CA PRO A 25 -7.55 15.60 -71.76
C PRO A 25 -6.68 16.73 -71.22
N GLY A 26 -7.33 17.62 -70.49
CA GLY A 26 -6.66 18.71 -69.80
C GLY A 26 -5.49 18.17 -68.94
N ARG A 27 -4.30 18.51 -69.31
CA ARG A 27 -3.12 18.27 -68.47
C ARG A 27 -3.35 18.99 -67.17
N SER A 28 -3.72 18.22 -66.12
CA SER A 28 -3.66 18.71 -64.75
C SER A 28 -2.23 19.16 -64.48
N ALA A 29 -2.05 20.45 -64.33
CA ALA A 29 -0.76 20.99 -63.95
C ALA A 29 -0.35 20.36 -62.63
N GLN A 30 0.62 19.45 -62.65
CA GLN A 30 1.30 18.98 -61.47
C GLN A 30 2.02 20.15 -60.81
N ARG A 31 1.39 20.71 -59.76
CA ARG A 31 2.02 21.66 -58.87
C ARG A 31 3.03 20.93 -58.03
N GLY A 32 4.30 21.11 -58.31
CA GLY A 32 5.37 20.65 -57.40
C GLY A 32 5.30 21.41 -56.08
N PHE A 33 5.63 20.71 -54.98
CA PHE A 33 5.74 21.33 -53.68
C PHE A 33 6.86 22.34 -53.66
N THR A 34 6.63 23.51 -53.07
CA THR A 34 7.67 24.50 -52.86
C THR A 34 8.58 24.08 -51.71
N LEU A 35 9.87 24.47 -51.77
CA LEU A 35 10.85 24.21 -50.69
C LEU A 35 10.38 24.81 -49.37
N LEU A 36 9.71 25.96 -49.39
CA LEU A 36 9.12 26.60 -48.21
C LEU A 36 7.99 25.76 -47.61
N GLU A 37 7.15 25.15 -48.41
CA GLU A 37 6.04 24.31 -47.96
C GLU A 37 6.54 23.04 -47.21
N ILE A 38 7.59 22.42 -47.74
CA ILE A 38 8.24 21.28 -47.07
C ILE A 38 8.90 21.71 -45.78
N LEU A 39 9.59 22.84 -45.75
CA LEU A 39 10.20 23.39 -44.52
C LEU A 39 9.14 23.72 -43.47
N LEU A 40 8.03 24.33 -43.86
CA LEU A 40 6.94 24.65 -42.95
C LEU A 40 6.26 23.38 -42.43
N ALA A 41 6.01 22.42 -43.31
CA ALA A 41 5.40 21.13 -42.92
C ALA A 41 6.29 20.36 -41.94
N THR A 42 7.60 20.28 -42.18
CA THR A 42 8.55 19.62 -41.27
C THR A 42 8.67 20.34 -39.95
N ALA A 43 8.69 21.68 -39.95
CA ALA A 43 8.71 22.48 -38.71
C ALA A 43 7.43 22.25 -37.87
N LEU A 44 6.27 22.28 -38.49
CA LEU A 44 5.00 22.01 -37.82
C LEU A 44 4.90 20.54 -37.29
N LEU A 45 5.39 19.58 -38.07
CA LEU A 45 5.47 18.20 -37.63
C LEU A 45 6.39 18.05 -36.43
N ALA A 46 7.58 18.67 -36.48
CA ALA A 46 8.52 18.65 -35.36
C ALA A 46 7.93 19.28 -34.09
N ALA A 47 7.25 20.43 -34.23
CA ALA A 47 6.56 21.09 -33.12
C ALA A 47 5.42 20.22 -32.56
N GLY A 48 4.63 19.57 -33.42
CA GLY A 48 3.58 18.65 -33.03
C GLY A 48 4.12 17.43 -32.26
N LEU A 49 5.20 16.84 -32.75
CA LEU A 49 5.88 15.73 -32.06
C LEU A 49 6.46 16.18 -30.70
N ALA A 50 7.09 17.35 -30.63
CA ALA A 50 7.62 17.88 -29.38
C ALA A 50 6.52 18.05 -28.32
N LEU A 51 5.37 18.62 -28.71
CA LEU A 51 4.20 18.73 -27.84
C LEU A 51 3.64 17.37 -27.41
N ALA A 52 3.54 16.41 -28.32
CA ALA A 52 3.08 15.05 -28.01
C ALA A 52 4.02 14.35 -27.01
N PHE A 53 5.33 14.47 -27.18
CA PHE A 53 6.30 13.93 -26.23
C PHE A 53 6.26 14.65 -24.88
N ALA A 54 6.06 15.98 -24.86
CA ALA A 54 5.93 16.73 -23.62
C ALA A 54 4.70 16.32 -22.80
N THR A 55 3.55 16.14 -23.46
CA THR A 55 2.32 15.67 -22.80
C THR A 55 2.44 14.23 -22.28
N LEU A 56 3.05 13.33 -23.06
CA LEU A 56 3.30 11.95 -22.64
C LEU A 56 4.23 11.92 -21.42
N ARG A 57 5.30 12.70 -21.42
CA ARG A 57 6.20 12.83 -20.27
C ARG A 57 5.50 13.34 -19.01
N ALA A 58 4.66 14.37 -19.16
CA ALA A 58 3.89 14.90 -18.04
C ALA A 58 2.91 13.86 -17.49
N ALA A 59 2.21 13.13 -18.35
CA ALA A 59 1.28 12.06 -17.97
C ALA A 59 2.00 10.91 -17.22
N THR A 60 3.14 10.43 -17.75
CA THR A 60 3.92 9.37 -17.10
C THR A 60 4.48 9.81 -15.74
N ALA A 61 4.98 11.03 -15.63
CA ALA A 61 5.48 11.57 -14.37
C ALA A 61 4.36 11.68 -13.30
N THR A 62 3.15 12.07 -13.72
CA THR A 62 2.00 12.14 -12.82
C THR A 62 1.55 10.75 -12.36
N ALA A 63 1.51 9.77 -13.28
CA ALA A 63 1.17 8.38 -12.96
C ALA A 63 2.17 7.77 -11.97
N GLN A 64 3.47 7.96 -12.19
CA GLN A 64 4.53 7.46 -11.30
C GLN A 64 4.44 8.07 -9.89
N ARG A 65 4.14 9.37 -9.77
CA ARG A 65 3.91 10.01 -8.46
C ARG A 65 2.69 9.42 -7.74
N GLY A 66 1.59 9.22 -8.48
CA GLY A 66 0.37 8.62 -7.95
C GLY A 66 0.61 7.18 -7.45
N GLU A 67 1.37 6.39 -8.20
CA GLU A 67 1.72 5.03 -7.83
C GLU A 67 2.63 4.99 -6.59
N ALA A 68 3.64 5.86 -6.50
CA ALA A 68 4.50 5.94 -5.33
C ALA A 68 3.73 6.32 -4.05
N LEU A 69 2.77 7.24 -4.14
CA LEU A 69 1.89 7.61 -3.03
C LEU A 69 0.98 6.45 -2.63
N SER A 70 0.43 5.72 -3.59
CA SER A 70 -0.42 4.54 -3.33
C SER A 70 0.36 3.45 -2.62
N GLN A 71 1.54 3.08 -3.12
CA GLN A 71 2.41 2.07 -2.52
C GLN A 71 2.82 2.44 -1.08
N ARG A 72 3.09 3.72 -0.83
CA ARG A 72 3.37 4.20 0.52
C ARG A 72 2.15 4.02 1.45
N SER A 73 0.98 4.45 1.01
CA SER A 73 -0.26 4.32 1.78
C SER A 73 -0.62 2.86 2.07
N GLU A 74 -0.37 1.97 1.12
CA GLU A 74 -0.58 0.52 1.29
C GLU A 74 0.39 -0.07 2.32
N ARG A 75 1.67 0.35 2.29
CA ARG A 75 2.67 -0.06 3.28
C ARG A 75 2.25 0.36 4.68
N VAL A 76 1.90 1.63 4.87
CA VAL A 76 1.42 2.15 6.16
C VAL A 76 0.24 1.34 6.67
N ARG A 77 -0.80 1.15 5.84
CA ARG A 77 -1.99 0.36 6.21
C ARG A 77 -1.68 -1.09 6.55
N ALA A 78 -0.75 -1.71 5.83
CA ALA A 78 -0.34 -3.10 6.10
C ALA A 78 0.32 -3.22 7.47
N VAL A 79 1.24 -2.31 7.81
CA VAL A 79 1.93 -2.29 9.11
C VAL A 79 0.96 -1.96 10.24
N GLU A 80 0.13 -0.92 10.10
CA GLU A 80 -0.90 -0.58 11.08
C GLU A 80 -1.88 -1.74 11.30
N GLY A 81 -2.33 -2.37 10.23
CA GLY A 81 -3.21 -3.52 10.30
C GLY A 81 -2.56 -4.72 11.00
N PHE A 82 -1.28 -4.96 10.75
CA PHE A 82 -0.52 -5.98 11.45
C PHE A 82 -0.42 -5.67 12.96
N LEU A 83 0.06 -4.47 13.32
CA LEU A 83 0.21 -4.06 14.71
C LEU A 83 -1.14 -4.08 15.45
N ARG A 84 -2.19 -3.54 14.86
CA ARG A 84 -3.54 -3.56 15.42
C ARG A 84 -4.00 -4.99 15.73
N ARG A 85 -3.90 -5.90 14.77
CA ARG A 85 -4.32 -7.29 14.99
C ARG A 85 -3.50 -7.99 16.05
N ARG A 86 -2.16 -7.79 16.09
CA ARG A 86 -1.30 -8.46 17.09
C ARG A 86 -1.54 -7.91 18.49
N ILE A 87 -1.61 -6.59 18.65
CA ILE A 87 -1.86 -5.95 19.94
C ILE A 87 -3.27 -6.24 20.45
N ALA A 88 -4.28 -6.16 19.59
CA ALA A 88 -5.66 -6.48 19.96
C ALA A 88 -5.88 -7.97 20.30
N SER A 89 -4.96 -8.86 19.94
CA SER A 89 -4.96 -10.27 20.31
C SER A 89 -3.99 -10.61 21.44
N ALA A 90 -3.50 -9.60 22.18
CA ALA A 90 -2.60 -9.80 23.31
C ALA A 90 -3.24 -10.70 24.38
N LEU A 91 -2.47 -11.64 24.90
CA LEU A 91 -2.88 -12.60 25.91
C LEU A 91 -2.28 -12.22 27.26
N PRO A 92 -3.02 -12.36 28.37
CA PRO A 92 -2.52 -12.10 29.71
C PRO A 92 -1.64 -13.27 30.21
N VAL A 93 -0.74 -13.73 29.37
CA VAL A 93 0.20 -14.82 29.66
C VAL A 93 1.55 -14.24 30.07
N GLY A 94 2.07 -14.73 31.23
CA GLY A 94 3.41 -14.36 31.68
C GLY A 94 4.47 -14.92 30.75
N PHE A 95 5.57 -14.16 30.57
CA PHE A 95 6.73 -14.60 29.79
C PHE A 95 8.07 -14.37 30.55
N ALA A 96 8.00 -13.76 31.70
CA ALA A 96 9.14 -13.59 32.60
C ALA A 96 8.63 -13.43 34.04
N THR A 97 9.55 -13.46 35.01
CA THR A 97 9.25 -13.27 36.44
C THR A 97 10.19 -12.22 36.99
N LYS A 98 9.69 -11.27 37.78
CA LYS A 98 10.52 -10.31 38.49
C LYS A 98 11.33 -11.04 39.55
N PRO A 99 12.66 -10.88 39.60
CA PRO A 99 13.51 -11.62 40.51
C PRO A 99 13.26 -11.29 42.00
N ASP A 100 12.84 -10.10 42.28
CA ASP A 100 12.64 -9.53 43.64
C ASP A 100 11.28 -9.88 44.23
N THR A 101 10.23 -9.93 43.44
CA THR A 101 8.85 -10.14 43.90
C THR A 101 8.23 -11.48 43.52
N GLY A 102 8.82 -12.20 42.57
CA GLY A 102 8.20 -13.40 41.98
C GLY A 102 7.00 -13.10 41.10
N GLU A 103 6.66 -11.84 40.86
CA GLU A 103 5.52 -11.43 40.04
C GLU A 103 5.75 -11.75 38.57
N GLN A 104 4.74 -12.30 37.92
CA GLN A 104 4.82 -12.61 36.50
C GLN A 104 4.70 -11.35 35.63
N ILE A 105 5.63 -11.19 34.69
CA ILE A 105 5.62 -10.12 33.69
C ILE A 105 4.80 -10.58 32.49
N ARG A 106 3.73 -9.84 32.17
CA ARG A 106 2.81 -10.09 31.05
C ARG A 106 2.94 -9.05 29.94
N PHE A 107 3.43 -7.87 30.27
CA PHE A 107 3.65 -6.80 29.32
C PHE A 107 4.86 -5.96 29.73
N ILE A 108 5.70 -5.62 28.77
CA ILE A 108 6.77 -4.64 28.95
C ILE A 108 6.56 -3.55 27.91
N GLY A 109 6.41 -2.31 28.37
CA GLY A 109 6.26 -1.13 27.55
C GLY A 109 7.36 -0.13 27.82
N GLU A 110 8.14 0.18 26.80
CA GLU A 110 9.19 1.20 26.75
C GLU A 110 8.89 2.18 25.60
N PRO A 111 9.51 3.36 25.53
CA PRO A 111 9.19 4.33 24.47
C PRO A 111 9.42 3.82 23.03
N GLU A 112 10.43 2.97 22.82
CA GLU A 112 10.83 2.47 21.50
C GLU A 112 10.74 0.94 21.37
N ARG A 113 10.24 0.28 22.41
CA ARG A 113 10.10 -1.19 22.45
C ARG A 113 8.89 -1.60 23.25
N MET A 114 8.17 -2.61 22.77
CA MET A 114 7.14 -3.27 23.57
C MET A 114 7.19 -4.77 23.40
N ARG A 115 6.88 -5.48 24.50
CA ARG A 115 6.85 -6.95 24.53
C ARG A 115 5.56 -7.44 25.13
N PHE A 116 4.89 -8.34 24.45
CA PHE A 116 3.63 -8.95 24.89
C PHE A 116 3.46 -10.32 24.25
N VAL A 117 2.62 -11.15 24.81
CA VAL A 117 2.28 -12.48 24.25
C VAL A 117 1.01 -12.36 23.42
N ALA A 118 1.01 -12.93 22.24
CA ALA A 118 -0.17 -13.12 21.40
C ALA A 118 -0.03 -14.40 20.58
N ASP A 119 -1.14 -14.95 20.11
CA ASP A 119 -1.09 -16.13 19.25
C ASP A 119 -0.49 -15.81 17.89
N LEU A 120 0.44 -16.65 17.46
CA LEU A 120 0.97 -16.61 16.10
C LEU A 120 0.10 -17.50 15.21
N PRO A 121 -0.38 -16.99 14.05
CA PRO A 121 -1.11 -17.82 13.09
C PRO A 121 -0.28 -19.00 12.58
N ASP A 122 -0.94 -20.15 12.36
CA ASP A 122 -0.29 -21.39 11.93
C ASP A 122 0.53 -21.24 10.65
N TYR A 123 0.10 -20.35 9.73
CA TYR A 123 0.83 -20.09 8.47
C TYR A 123 2.17 -19.36 8.67
N LEU A 124 2.41 -18.74 9.83
CA LEU A 124 3.69 -18.09 10.19
C LEU A 124 4.60 -19.00 11.03
N GLY A 125 4.10 -20.15 11.51
CA GLY A 125 4.87 -21.04 12.37
C GLY A 125 4.05 -22.20 12.89
N ARG A 126 4.36 -22.67 14.11
CA ARG A 126 3.65 -23.79 14.77
C ARG A 126 2.34 -23.38 15.44
N GLY A 127 1.94 -22.12 15.33
CA GLY A 127 0.80 -21.56 16.04
C GLY A 127 1.02 -21.44 17.57
N GLY A 128 -0.01 -20.98 18.27
CA GLY A 128 0.01 -20.82 19.73
C GLY A 128 0.69 -19.55 20.25
N PRO A 129 0.84 -19.42 21.59
CA PRO A 129 1.33 -18.21 22.21
C PRO A 129 2.80 -17.93 21.93
N HIS A 130 3.07 -16.76 21.39
CA HIS A 130 4.42 -16.26 21.11
C HIS A 130 4.63 -14.90 21.75
N LEU A 131 5.79 -14.70 22.32
CA LEU A 131 6.28 -13.38 22.71
C LEU A 131 6.56 -12.57 21.45
N HIS A 132 5.85 -11.48 21.27
CA HIS A 132 6.07 -10.46 20.27
C HIS A 132 6.97 -9.40 20.86
N ASP A 133 8.12 -9.18 20.28
CA ASP A 133 9.08 -8.14 20.66
C ASP A 133 9.17 -7.14 19.51
N VAL A 134 8.45 -6.03 19.63
CA VAL A 134 8.36 -4.97 18.63
C VAL A 134 9.27 -3.84 19.06
N GLN A 135 10.24 -3.46 18.21
CA GLN A 135 11.25 -2.48 18.55
C GLN A 135 11.79 -1.71 17.35
N LEU A 136 12.28 -0.51 17.60
CA LEU A 136 13.11 0.23 16.66
C LEU A 136 14.54 -0.36 16.69
N LEU A 137 15.06 -0.77 15.53
CA LEU A 137 16.40 -1.34 15.39
C LEU A 137 17.24 -0.50 14.45
N GLY A 138 18.48 -0.25 14.81
CA GLY A 138 19.44 0.54 14.03
C GLY A 138 19.29 2.04 14.26
N ASP A 139 20.19 2.82 13.65
CA ASP A 139 20.26 4.26 13.78
C ASP A 139 20.23 4.94 12.40
N GLY A 140 19.72 6.16 12.36
CA GLY A 140 19.67 7.00 11.17
C GLY A 140 18.97 6.31 9.99
N ASP A 141 19.58 6.34 8.79
CA ASP A 141 19.01 5.79 7.56
C ASP A 141 18.82 4.27 7.57
N ARG A 142 19.41 3.56 8.55
CA ARG A 142 19.27 2.11 8.72
C ARG A 142 18.23 1.73 9.75
N ALA A 143 17.64 2.70 10.41
CA ALA A 143 16.63 2.45 11.40
C ALA A 143 15.38 1.83 10.80
N ARG A 144 14.85 0.84 11.46
CA ARG A 144 13.67 0.08 11.01
C ARG A 144 12.82 -0.36 12.20
N LEU A 145 11.53 -0.32 12.03
CA LEU A 145 10.61 -0.98 12.96
C LEU A 145 10.63 -2.48 12.64
N ALA A 146 10.90 -3.29 13.65
CA ALA A 146 11.01 -4.73 13.50
C ALA A 146 10.23 -5.47 14.60
N VAL A 147 9.90 -6.72 14.33
CA VAL A 147 9.28 -7.64 15.28
C VAL A 147 10.01 -8.98 15.29
N SER A 148 10.22 -9.55 16.46
CA SER A 148 10.66 -10.93 16.63
C SER A 148 9.60 -11.73 17.37
N PHE A 149 9.61 -13.05 17.14
CA PHE A 149 8.66 -13.98 17.72
C PHE A 149 9.43 -15.08 18.45
N THR A 150 9.04 -15.37 19.68
CA THR A 150 9.60 -16.48 20.47
C THR A 150 8.45 -17.26 21.10
N MET A 151 8.38 -18.56 20.87
CA MET A 151 7.36 -19.39 21.49
C MET A 151 7.39 -19.27 23.00
N VAL A 152 6.22 -19.22 23.64
CA VAL A 152 6.09 -19.19 25.11
C VAL A 152 5.44 -20.50 25.55
N ALA A 153 6.12 -21.20 26.46
CA ALA A 153 5.59 -22.38 27.11
C ALA A 153 5.98 -22.38 28.61
N GLY A 154 5.01 -22.71 29.47
CA GLY A 154 5.24 -22.68 30.92
C GLY A 154 5.60 -21.30 31.46
N ALA A 155 5.01 -20.21 30.92
CA ALA A 155 5.29 -18.83 31.26
C ALA A 155 6.75 -18.37 31.02
N GLN A 156 7.46 -19.05 30.11
CA GLN A 156 8.84 -18.73 29.74
C GLN A 156 9.01 -18.79 28.21
N PRO A 157 9.79 -17.86 27.64
CA PRO A 157 10.21 -17.94 26.25
C PRO A 157 11.07 -19.17 26.02
N GLN A 158 10.76 -19.92 24.98
CA GLN A 158 11.53 -21.10 24.58
C GLN A 158 12.55 -20.72 23.50
N PRO A 159 13.87 -20.73 23.80
CA PRO A 159 14.87 -20.40 22.80
C PRO A 159 14.83 -21.38 21.64
N GLU A 160 14.73 -20.87 20.42
CA GLU A 160 14.86 -21.66 19.23
C GLU A 160 16.33 -22.11 19.02
N ARG A 161 16.55 -23.34 18.54
CA ARG A 161 17.90 -23.79 18.18
C ARG A 161 18.54 -22.94 17.08
N ARG A 162 17.74 -22.32 16.24
CA ARG A 162 18.12 -21.37 15.19
C ARG A 162 17.18 -20.17 15.25
N PRO A 163 17.52 -19.15 16.04
CA PRO A 163 16.71 -17.94 16.14
C PRO A 163 16.55 -17.30 14.77
N ARG A 164 15.32 -16.94 14.43
CA ARG A 164 15.05 -16.18 13.22
C ARG A 164 15.44 -14.72 13.43
N PRO A 165 16.00 -14.05 12.42
CA PRO A 165 16.23 -12.62 12.52
C PRO A 165 14.91 -11.89 12.68
N PRO A 166 14.91 -10.71 13.34
CA PRO A 166 13.71 -9.89 13.44
C PRO A 166 13.14 -9.54 12.05
N GLU A 167 11.83 -9.74 11.91
CA GLU A 167 11.08 -9.39 10.70
C GLU A 167 10.96 -7.86 10.59
N THR A 168 11.29 -7.30 9.44
CA THR A 168 11.16 -5.85 9.23
C THR A 168 9.74 -5.49 8.87
N LEU A 169 9.08 -4.68 9.68
CA LEU A 169 7.74 -4.14 9.43
C LEU A 169 7.82 -2.89 8.54
N ALA A 170 8.70 -1.95 8.90
CA ALA A 170 8.93 -0.72 8.14
C ALA A 170 10.42 -0.34 8.16
N ARG A 171 10.90 0.22 7.04
CA ARG A 171 12.27 0.72 6.86
C ARG A 171 12.26 2.25 6.84
N GLU A 172 13.45 2.83 7.03
CA GLU A 172 13.64 4.28 6.94
C GLU A 172 12.78 5.04 7.95
N ILE A 173 12.80 4.55 9.21
CA ILE A 173 12.04 5.11 10.32
C ILE A 173 12.95 6.00 11.14
N ALA A 174 12.66 7.31 11.21
CA ALA A 174 13.40 8.23 12.05
C ALA A 174 13.08 8.05 13.54
N GLN A 175 11.81 7.78 13.86
CA GLN A 175 11.36 7.65 15.23
C GLN A 175 10.13 6.77 15.34
N VAL A 176 10.09 5.96 16.39
CA VAL A 176 8.88 5.29 16.88
C VAL A 176 8.68 5.71 18.33
N ARG A 177 7.46 5.99 18.72
CA ARG A 177 7.10 6.23 20.11
C ARG A 177 5.89 5.41 20.49
N PHE A 178 6.07 4.53 21.46
CA PHE A 178 4.99 3.80 22.10
C PHE A 178 4.57 4.53 23.38
N ARG A 179 3.26 4.61 23.60
CA ARG A 179 2.69 5.15 24.84
C ARG A 179 1.58 4.23 25.32
N TYR A 180 1.40 4.21 26.61
CA TYR A 180 0.53 3.24 27.27
C TYR A 180 -0.41 3.96 28.20
N ARG A 181 -1.62 3.45 28.37
CA ARG A 181 -2.50 3.89 29.44
C ARG A 181 -3.37 2.78 29.99
N GLY A 182 -3.68 2.84 31.26
CA GLY A 182 -4.56 1.94 31.99
C GLY A 182 -5.65 2.70 32.71
N LEU A 183 -6.21 2.11 33.76
CA LEU A 183 -7.08 2.80 34.71
C LEU A 183 -6.21 3.56 35.71
N ASP A 184 -6.67 4.73 36.12
CA ASP A 184 -6.15 5.47 37.24
C ASP A 184 -6.72 4.95 38.58
N ALA A 185 -6.40 5.63 39.69
CA ALA A 185 -6.87 5.27 41.03
C ALA A 185 -8.41 5.37 41.19
N ASP A 186 -9.05 6.19 40.39
CA ASP A 186 -10.50 6.40 40.35
C ASP A 186 -11.23 5.47 39.35
N HIS A 187 -10.53 4.48 38.84
CA HIS A 187 -11.02 3.55 37.80
C HIS A 187 -11.47 4.25 36.50
N GLN A 188 -10.93 5.46 36.26
CA GLN A 188 -11.12 6.18 35.00
C GLN A 188 -9.95 5.90 34.07
N LEU A 189 -10.11 6.20 32.80
CA LEU A 189 -9.04 6.07 31.82
C LEU A 189 -7.93 7.09 32.12
N GLY A 190 -6.78 6.59 32.53
CA GLY A 190 -5.64 7.38 32.94
C GLY A 190 -4.91 8.07 31.79
N GLU A 191 -3.92 8.87 32.15
CA GLU A 191 -3.07 9.60 31.21
C GLU A 191 -2.12 8.68 30.44
N TRP A 192 -1.68 9.15 29.28
CA TRP A 192 -0.68 8.45 28.47
C TRP A 192 0.70 8.50 29.11
N GLN A 193 1.32 7.34 29.29
CA GLN A 193 2.65 7.14 29.89
C GLN A 193 3.63 6.64 28.81
N ASP A 194 4.88 7.05 28.88
CA ASP A 194 5.94 6.60 27.96
C ASP A 194 6.51 5.21 28.36
N ALA A 195 6.27 4.76 29.59
CA ALA A 195 6.63 3.43 30.07
C ALA A 195 5.43 2.79 30.78
N TRP A 196 5.33 1.46 30.71
CA TRP A 196 4.29 0.70 31.41
C TRP A 196 4.87 0.03 32.66
N GLU A 197 4.61 0.64 33.83
CA GLU A 197 5.14 0.18 35.13
C GLU A 197 4.42 -1.08 35.65
N ALA A 198 3.12 -1.22 35.39
CA ALA A 198 2.30 -2.33 35.88
C ALA A 198 2.48 -3.60 35.01
N GLN A 199 3.72 -4.13 34.97
CA GLN A 199 4.14 -5.19 34.07
C GLN A 199 3.36 -6.52 34.21
N ALA A 200 2.72 -6.75 35.38
CA ALA A 200 1.85 -7.92 35.60
C ALA A 200 0.47 -7.81 34.95
N GLN A 201 0.15 -6.64 34.39
CA GLN A 201 -1.13 -6.37 33.75
C GLN A 201 -0.90 -5.89 32.32
N LEU A 202 -1.89 -6.12 31.46
CA LEU A 202 -1.90 -5.48 30.14
C LEU A 202 -2.38 -4.03 30.27
N PRO A 203 -1.81 -3.08 29.51
CA PRO A 203 -2.41 -1.76 29.40
C PRO A 203 -3.79 -1.84 28.75
N LEU A 204 -4.67 -0.89 29.03
CA LEU A 204 -5.97 -0.80 28.35
C LEU A 204 -5.80 -0.41 26.90
N GLN A 205 -4.87 0.50 26.64
CA GLN A 205 -4.60 1.00 25.30
C GLN A 205 -3.11 1.25 25.09
N VAL A 206 -2.70 1.04 23.86
CA VAL A 206 -1.37 1.39 23.34
C VAL A 206 -1.55 2.40 22.22
N SER A 207 -0.78 3.49 22.26
CA SER A 207 -0.64 4.48 21.18
C SER A 207 0.72 4.29 20.51
N ILE A 208 0.74 4.35 19.20
CA ILE A 208 1.94 4.19 18.37
C ILE A 208 2.04 5.38 17.43
N GLU A 209 3.12 6.11 17.54
CA GLU A 209 3.47 7.23 16.68
C GLU A 209 4.73 6.88 15.90
N ILE A 210 4.70 7.04 14.59
CA ILE A 210 5.81 6.71 13.68
C ILE A 210 6.14 7.94 12.83
N LEU A 211 7.43 8.25 12.74
CA LEU A 211 7.98 9.28 11.87
C LEU A 211 8.95 8.62 10.89
N ASP A 212 8.71 8.76 9.60
CA ASP A 212 9.62 8.32 8.56
C ASP A 212 10.88 9.20 8.50
N ALA A 213 11.96 8.69 7.94
CA ALA A 213 13.22 9.41 7.77
C ALA A 213 13.07 10.67 6.89
N ASP A 214 12.08 10.72 6.00
CA ASP A 214 11.76 11.89 5.18
C ASP A 214 10.93 12.96 5.93
N GLY A 215 10.64 12.76 7.23
CA GLY A 215 9.87 13.67 8.07
C GLY A 215 8.36 13.50 7.97
N THR A 216 7.86 12.52 7.21
CA THR A 216 6.41 12.25 7.13
C THR A 216 5.94 11.50 8.37
N ARG A 217 4.92 12.04 9.04
CA ARG A 217 4.25 11.36 10.16
C ARG A 217 3.19 10.39 9.64
N TRP A 218 3.17 9.22 10.23
CA TRP A 218 2.07 8.27 10.02
C TRP A 218 0.86 8.69 10.87
N PRO A 219 -0.35 8.25 10.51
CA PRO A 219 -1.50 8.38 11.39
C PRO A 219 -1.20 7.73 12.75
N THR A 220 -1.58 8.38 13.85
CA THR A 220 -1.42 7.79 15.17
C THR A 220 -2.31 6.56 15.31
N LEU A 221 -1.71 5.42 15.58
CA LEU A 221 -2.42 4.17 15.79
C LEU A 221 -2.73 3.98 17.28
N VAL A 222 -4.00 3.96 17.65
CA VAL A 222 -4.44 3.60 19.01
C VAL A 222 -5.13 2.24 18.97
N VAL A 223 -4.70 1.34 19.85
CA VAL A 223 -5.23 -0.03 19.95
C VAL A 223 -5.62 -0.33 21.39
N ALA A 224 -6.83 -0.83 21.58
CA ALA A 224 -7.27 -1.40 22.84
C ALA A 224 -6.81 -2.86 22.98
N LEU A 225 -6.39 -3.24 24.18
CA LEU A 225 -6.01 -4.62 24.48
C LEU A 225 -7.15 -5.35 25.20
N PRO A 226 -7.28 -6.69 25.03
CA PRO A 226 -8.24 -7.47 25.77
C PRO A 226 -7.95 -7.40 27.27
N GLN A 227 -8.98 -7.16 28.07
CA GLN A 227 -8.87 -7.20 29.53
C GLN A 227 -9.32 -8.57 30.00
N ALA A 228 -8.39 -9.38 30.51
CA ALA A 228 -8.75 -10.63 31.15
C ALA A 228 -9.43 -10.33 32.48
N GLY A 229 -10.72 -10.54 32.57
CA GLY A 229 -11.42 -10.60 33.84
C GLY A 229 -12.43 -9.50 34.17
N LEU A 230 -12.73 -8.55 33.30
CA LEU A 230 -13.82 -7.60 33.56
C LEU A 230 -15.22 -8.17 33.19
N ASP A 231 -15.30 -9.24 32.42
CA ASP A 231 -16.56 -9.85 32.00
C ASP A 231 -17.02 -11.05 32.85
N ALA A 232 -16.27 -11.46 33.88
CA ALA A 232 -16.61 -12.62 34.70
C ALA A 232 -17.44 -12.30 35.96
N GLY A 233 -17.94 -11.08 36.11
CA GLY A 233 -18.63 -10.59 37.33
C GLY A 233 -20.09 -10.22 37.15
N GLY A 234 -20.82 -10.72 36.15
CA GLY A 234 -22.22 -10.30 35.88
C GLY A 234 -23.24 -11.41 35.64
N GLY A 235 -23.04 -12.60 36.13
CA GLY A 235 -24.00 -13.70 36.02
C GLY A 235 -24.60 -14.08 37.39
N LEU A 236 -25.41 -13.23 37.95
CA LEU A 236 -26.34 -13.61 39.03
C LEU A 236 -27.49 -14.40 38.41
N PHE A 237 -27.44 -15.72 38.50
CA PHE A 237 -28.64 -16.54 38.48
C PHE A 237 -29.25 -16.52 39.88
N GLN A 238 -30.41 -15.94 40.03
CA GLN A 238 -31.45 -16.33 40.97
C GLN A 238 -32.63 -16.83 40.14
#